data_2f9acbd5593a231e0f0aab41b3d1e9e3
#
_entry.id   2f9acbd5593a231e0f0aab41b3d1e9e3
#
_cell.length_a   1.000
_cell.length_b   1.000
_cell.length_c   1.000
_cell.angle_alpha   90.00
_cell.angle_beta   90.00
_cell.angle_gamma   90.00
#
_symmetry.space_group_name_H-M   'P 1'
#
loop_
_entity.id
_entity.type
_entity.pdbx_description
1 polymer ?
#
loop_
_entity_poly.entity_id
_entity_poly.type
_entity_poly.pdbx_seq_one_letter_code
_entity_poly.pdbx_strand_id
1 'polypeptide(L)'
;MTRYRWVVLAAGTAAQASYSAIWFGIAVLAPALRDEHRLSLGQVGVLIASSLAGSVLSLIPWGIAADRFGERVVLGVGLAGSGAALLVAAHASSFAALALLLALAGLSGASVQSASGRAVMHWFDASERGLALGIRQTAVPIGGFAASLTLPHIAAAGGTAWGLRALGLSCFVTAIVGAALLREGPRPVPSATPSIPPLRDRAIWILSVGSALVLAPQMCVVGFTVLFLHDRRGLSAGAAAAVLAVVQALGVAARIAAGRWSDRMRSRVRPLRRIALTISALVAVAAALLSAPLPLLLPALVLAGALSMSWNGLSFAAAVELAGHARSGVAIGLQQTLLNGSGAIMPGLFGVLVGLTSWHVGFLAVALFPLAGWRVLAAVKD
;
A
#
# COMPACT_ATOMS: atom_id res chain seq x y z
N MET A 1 -28.63 -12.10 9.48
CA MET A 1 -27.14 -12.11 9.48
C MET A 1 -26.54 -11.65 8.15
N THR A 2 -27.19 -11.87 7.04
CA THR A 2 -26.63 -11.60 5.67
C THR A 2 -26.30 -10.14 5.33
N ARG A 3 -27.03 -9.14 5.85
CA ARG A 3 -26.75 -7.72 5.56
C ARG A 3 -25.62 -7.11 6.39
N TYR A 4 -25.40 -7.58 7.63
CA TYR A 4 -24.41 -6.99 8.53
C TYR A 4 -22.96 -7.25 8.09
N ARG A 5 -22.69 -8.32 7.35
CA ARG A 5 -21.36 -8.60 6.76
C ARG A 5 -20.83 -7.45 5.89
N TRP A 6 -21.73 -6.75 5.19
CA TRP A 6 -21.35 -5.59 4.37
C TRP A 6 -20.99 -4.37 5.23
N VAL A 7 -21.63 -4.22 6.41
CA VAL A 7 -21.24 -3.19 7.39
C VAL A 7 -19.84 -3.46 7.93
N VAL A 8 -19.54 -4.70 8.26
CA VAL A 8 -18.21 -5.12 8.72
C VAL A 8 -17.15 -4.89 7.63
N LEU A 9 -17.47 -5.25 6.38
CA LEU A 9 -16.60 -5.00 5.23
C LEU A 9 -16.37 -3.50 5.02
N ALA A 10 -17.41 -2.68 5.06
CA ALA A 10 -17.30 -1.23 4.89
C ALA A 10 -16.46 -0.59 6.01
N ALA A 11 -16.68 -0.97 7.27
CA ALA A 11 -15.89 -0.48 8.40
C ALA A 11 -14.42 -0.90 8.29
N GLY A 12 -14.13 -2.15 7.93
CA GLY A 12 -12.77 -2.63 7.70
C GLY A 12 -12.10 -1.95 6.50
N THR A 13 -12.87 -1.65 5.44
CA THR A 13 -12.38 -0.92 4.27
C THR A 13 -12.07 0.54 4.62
N ALA A 14 -12.93 1.22 5.38
CA ALA A 14 -12.69 2.59 5.86
C ALA A 14 -11.46 2.66 6.76
N ALA A 15 -11.30 1.73 7.69
CA ALA A 15 -10.12 1.61 8.54
C ALA A 15 -8.83 1.41 7.70
N GLN A 16 -8.88 0.54 6.69
CA GLN A 16 -7.77 0.31 5.78
C GLN A 16 -7.46 1.55 4.93
N ALA A 17 -8.47 2.31 4.50
CA ALA A 17 -8.28 3.53 3.74
C ALA A 17 -7.59 4.61 4.60
N SER A 18 -8.03 4.79 5.84
CA SER A 18 -7.39 5.71 6.80
C SER A 18 -5.93 5.34 7.06
N TYR A 19 -5.63 4.06 7.27
CA TYR A 19 -4.25 3.60 7.44
C TYR A 19 -3.41 3.80 6.17
N SER A 20 -3.98 3.53 5.00
CA SER A 20 -3.28 3.73 3.72
C SER A 20 -3.05 5.22 3.41
N ALA A 21 -3.93 6.10 3.90
CA ALA A 21 -3.76 7.54 3.79
C ALA A 21 -2.47 8.04 4.48
N ILE A 22 -1.93 7.32 5.47
CA ILE A 22 -0.65 7.65 6.09
C ILE A 22 0.47 7.54 5.05
N TRP A 23 0.55 6.44 4.32
CA TRP A 23 1.64 6.20 3.36
C TRP A 23 1.64 7.22 2.23
N PHE A 24 0.48 7.42 1.61
CA PHE A 24 0.34 8.36 0.51
C PHE A 24 0.33 9.81 1.00
N GLY A 25 -0.17 10.05 2.22
CA GLY A 25 -0.17 11.36 2.84
C GLY A 25 1.24 11.89 3.08
N ILE A 26 2.17 11.05 3.53
CA ILE A 26 3.58 11.45 3.66
C ILE A 26 4.18 11.77 2.29
N ALA A 27 3.84 11.02 1.23
CA ALA A 27 4.28 11.32 -0.13
C ALA A 27 3.70 12.66 -0.64
N VAL A 28 2.45 12.98 -0.29
CA VAL A 28 1.80 14.26 -0.64
C VAL A 28 2.43 15.42 0.12
N LEU A 29 2.75 15.23 1.40
CA LEU A 29 3.40 16.24 2.25
C LEU A 29 4.92 16.34 2.02
N ALA A 30 5.50 15.44 1.20
CA ALA A 30 6.94 15.34 1.02
C ALA A 30 7.64 16.66 0.62
N PRO A 31 7.10 17.50 -0.29
CA PRO A 31 7.72 18.79 -0.59
C PRO A 31 7.81 19.68 0.66
N ALA A 32 6.68 19.87 1.35
CA ALA A 32 6.61 20.71 2.55
C ALA A 32 7.47 20.17 3.70
N LEU A 33 7.47 18.85 3.93
CA LEU A 33 8.33 18.22 4.94
C LEU A 33 9.81 18.39 4.59
N ARG A 34 10.15 18.29 3.31
CA ARG A 34 11.52 18.50 2.83
C ARG A 34 12.01 19.91 3.10
N ASP A 35 11.20 20.91 2.77
CA ASP A 35 11.54 22.32 2.95
C ASP A 35 11.61 22.70 4.43
N GLU A 36 10.63 22.27 5.24
CA GLU A 36 10.55 22.58 6.67
C GLU A 36 11.71 21.98 7.47
N HIS A 37 12.08 20.71 7.17
CA HIS A 37 13.15 19.99 7.88
C HIS A 37 14.47 19.94 7.11
N ARG A 38 14.60 20.59 5.95
CA ARG A 38 15.79 20.62 5.07
C ARG A 38 16.31 19.22 4.73
N LEU A 39 15.39 18.31 4.35
CA LEU A 39 15.70 16.89 4.13
C LEU A 39 16.36 16.63 2.78
N SER A 40 17.31 15.70 2.76
CA SER A 40 17.79 15.08 1.53
C SER A 40 16.72 14.18 0.90
N LEU A 41 16.84 13.87 -0.39
CA LEU A 41 15.91 12.93 -1.06
C LEU A 41 15.91 11.55 -0.42
N GLY A 42 17.08 11.08 0.07
CA GLY A 42 17.17 9.84 0.82
C GLY A 42 16.36 9.86 2.12
N GLN A 43 16.45 10.97 2.87
CA GLN A 43 15.66 11.16 4.10
C GLN A 43 14.16 11.21 3.82
N VAL A 44 13.73 11.89 2.76
CA VAL A 44 12.32 11.85 2.32
C VAL A 44 11.88 10.41 2.02
N GLY A 45 12.71 9.66 1.30
CA GLY A 45 12.44 8.24 1.03
C GLY A 45 12.30 7.41 2.31
N VAL A 46 13.15 7.67 3.31
CA VAL A 46 13.02 7.02 4.63
C VAL A 46 11.71 7.39 5.32
N LEU A 47 11.27 8.65 5.28
CA LEU A 47 9.98 9.04 5.86
C LEU A 47 8.81 8.32 5.18
N ILE A 48 8.81 8.25 3.85
CA ILE A 48 7.79 7.51 3.07
C ILE A 48 7.78 6.03 3.47
N ALA A 49 8.95 5.44 3.67
CA ALA A 49 9.13 4.03 4.02
C ALA A 49 8.84 3.72 5.50
N SER A 50 8.96 4.70 6.40
CA SER A 50 8.97 4.48 7.85
C SER A 50 7.74 3.74 8.38
N SER A 51 6.53 4.10 7.94
CA SER A 51 5.32 3.42 8.39
C SER A 51 5.22 1.98 7.88
N LEU A 52 5.72 1.68 6.69
CA LEU A 52 5.81 0.31 6.18
C LEU A 52 6.87 -0.50 6.95
N ALA A 53 8.01 0.11 7.26
CA ALA A 53 9.04 -0.51 8.09
C ALA A 53 8.51 -0.90 9.48
N GLY A 54 7.79 0.01 10.13
CA GLY A 54 7.12 -0.28 11.40
C GLY A 54 6.11 -1.43 11.28
N SER A 55 5.33 -1.45 10.20
CA SER A 55 4.31 -2.49 9.99
C SER A 55 4.90 -3.88 9.83
N VAL A 56 6.04 -4.02 9.16
CA VAL A 56 6.72 -5.34 9.00
C VAL A 56 6.99 -5.99 10.34
N LEU A 57 7.43 -5.21 11.33
CA LEU A 57 7.79 -5.72 12.66
C LEU A 57 6.59 -6.22 13.48
N SER A 58 5.38 -5.74 13.16
CA SER A 58 4.20 -5.95 14.00
C SER A 58 3.08 -6.80 13.38
N LEU A 59 3.19 -7.17 12.09
CA LEU A 59 2.15 -7.98 11.42
C LEU A 59 1.85 -9.30 12.15
N ILE A 60 2.91 -10.04 12.56
CA ILE A 60 2.76 -11.30 13.29
C ILE A 60 2.20 -11.07 14.69
N PRO A 61 2.78 -10.18 15.53
CA PRO A 61 2.21 -9.82 16.82
C PRO A 61 0.73 -9.42 16.76
N TRP A 62 0.34 -8.59 15.78
CA TRP A 62 -1.05 -8.19 15.61
C TRP A 62 -1.95 -9.36 15.16
N GLY A 63 -1.43 -10.29 14.36
CA GLY A 63 -2.13 -11.53 14.03
C GLY A 63 -2.44 -12.34 15.26
N ILE A 64 -1.46 -12.58 16.13
CA ILE A 64 -1.60 -13.30 17.41
C ILE A 64 -2.57 -12.55 18.35
N ALA A 65 -2.44 -11.22 18.43
CA ALA A 65 -3.34 -10.41 19.24
C ALA A 65 -4.79 -10.52 18.74
N ALA A 66 -5.02 -10.55 17.42
CA ALA A 66 -6.34 -10.71 16.83
C ALA A 66 -6.95 -12.09 17.12
N ASP A 67 -6.11 -13.14 17.22
CA ASP A 67 -6.56 -14.47 17.65
C ASP A 67 -7.03 -14.47 19.09
N ARG A 68 -6.37 -13.71 19.96
CA ARG A 68 -6.62 -13.70 21.40
C ARG A 68 -7.70 -12.71 21.83
N PHE A 69 -7.69 -11.51 21.28
CA PHE A 69 -8.52 -10.37 21.72
C PHE A 69 -9.64 -10.01 20.74
N GLY A 70 -9.70 -10.67 19.57
CA GLY A 70 -10.67 -10.40 18.52
C GLY A 70 -10.33 -9.21 17.62
N GLU A 71 -10.99 -9.15 16.47
CA GLU A 71 -10.71 -8.15 15.42
C GLU A 71 -11.10 -6.73 15.84
N ARG A 72 -12.17 -6.59 16.60
CA ARG A 72 -12.71 -5.31 17.07
C ARG A 72 -11.71 -4.56 17.94
N VAL A 73 -11.16 -5.22 18.96
CA VAL A 73 -10.22 -4.64 19.92
C VAL A 73 -8.91 -4.30 19.23
N VAL A 74 -8.38 -5.25 18.45
CA VAL A 74 -7.09 -5.11 17.77
C VAL A 74 -7.12 -3.97 16.77
N LEU A 75 -8.18 -3.84 15.97
CA LEU A 75 -8.32 -2.74 15.02
C LEU A 75 -8.43 -1.40 15.75
N GLY A 76 -9.26 -1.31 16.78
CA GLY A 76 -9.47 -0.08 17.55
C GLY A 76 -8.20 0.40 18.24
N VAL A 77 -7.52 -0.48 18.98
CA VAL A 77 -6.28 -0.16 19.72
C VAL A 77 -5.15 0.23 18.74
N GLY A 78 -4.99 -0.54 17.66
CA GLY A 78 -3.92 -0.27 16.71
C GLY A 78 -4.10 1.04 15.95
N LEU A 79 -5.32 1.34 15.47
CA LEU A 79 -5.58 2.65 14.82
C LEU A 79 -5.49 3.83 15.80
N ALA A 80 -5.95 3.65 17.04
CA ALA A 80 -5.77 4.69 18.06
C ALA A 80 -4.28 4.94 18.34
N GLY A 81 -3.46 3.87 18.41
CA GLY A 81 -2.01 3.98 18.53
C GLY A 81 -1.37 4.69 17.34
N SER A 82 -1.81 4.38 16.11
CA SER A 82 -1.39 5.11 14.90
C SER A 82 -1.74 6.58 14.98
N GLY A 83 -2.97 6.89 15.36
CA GLY A 83 -3.44 8.26 15.53
C GLY A 83 -2.62 9.03 16.57
N ALA A 84 -2.36 8.42 17.74
CA ALA A 84 -1.53 9.02 18.79
C ALA A 84 -0.10 9.30 18.30
N ALA A 85 0.54 8.33 17.63
CA ALA A 85 1.87 8.51 17.08
C ALA A 85 1.93 9.67 16.06
N LEU A 86 0.91 9.83 15.20
CA LEU A 86 0.83 10.92 14.22
C LEU A 86 0.58 12.29 14.87
N LEU A 87 -0.25 12.34 15.93
CA LEU A 87 -0.44 13.59 16.69
C LEU A 87 0.84 14.04 17.38
N VAL A 88 1.63 13.10 17.92
CA VAL A 88 2.94 13.40 18.48
C VAL A 88 3.93 13.79 17.38
N ALA A 89 3.89 13.10 16.21
CA ALA A 89 4.74 13.41 15.06
C ALA A 89 4.54 14.83 14.53
N ALA A 90 3.34 15.41 14.69
CA ALA A 90 3.05 16.79 14.35
C ALA A 90 3.85 17.83 15.19
N HIS A 91 4.52 17.40 16.24
CA HIS A 91 5.40 18.22 17.08
C HIS A 91 6.88 17.83 16.95
N ALA A 92 7.22 16.89 16.06
CA ALA A 92 8.59 16.45 15.86
C ALA A 92 9.43 17.55 15.20
N SER A 93 10.52 17.94 15.83
CA SER A 93 11.44 18.96 15.32
C SER A 93 12.66 18.37 14.60
N SER A 94 12.85 17.06 14.66
CA SER A 94 13.98 16.39 14.02
C SER A 94 13.54 15.27 13.08
N PHE A 95 14.35 15.03 12.05
CA PHE A 95 14.15 13.91 11.11
C PHE A 95 14.03 12.56 11.83
N ALA A 96 14.91 12.30 12.81
CA ALA A 96 14.93 11.03 13.52
C ALA A 96 13.65 10.80 14.34
N ALA A 97 13.16 11.84 15.03
CA ALA A 97 11.92 11.77 15.79
C ALA A 97 10.72 11.56 14.86
N LEU A 98 10.66 12.27 13.74
CA LEU A 98 9.60 12.13 12.75
C LEU A 98 9.60 10.72 12.16
N ALA A 99 10.75 10.20 11.71
CA ALA A 99 10.89 8.86 11.15
C ALA A 99 10.47 7.77 12.15
N LEU A 100 10.90 7.89 13.42
CA LEU A 100 10.53 6.96 14.47
C LEU A 100 9.02 6.99 14.75
N LEU A 101 8.42 8.16 14.85
CA LEU A 101 6.99 8.31 15.14
C LEU A 101 6.13 7.80 13.96
N LEU A 102 6.56 8.01 12.72
CA LEU A 102 5.94 7.41 11.54
C LEU A 102 6.07 5.88 11.54
N ALA A 103 7.23 5.35 11.97
CA ALA A 103 7.41 3.90 12.12
C ALA A 103 6.49 3.34 13.23
N LEU A 104 6.35 4.05 14.36
CA LEU A 104 5.40 3.68 15.42
C LEU A 104 3.94 3.74 14.95
N ALA A 105 3.59 4.74 14.13
CA ALA A 105 2.27 4.81 13.49
C ALA A 105 2.04 3.58 12.60
N GLY A 106 3.03 3.17 11.83
CA GLY A 106 2.98 1.97 11.00
C GLY A 106 2.89 0.68 11.81
N LEU A 107 3.71 0.58 12.87
CA LEU A 107 3.72 -0.55 13.79
C LEU A 107 2.34 -0.77 14.43
N SER A 108 1.71 0.30 14.90
CA SER A 108 0.38 0.25 15.49
C SER A 108 -0.70 -0.04 14.42
N GLY A 109 -0.64 0.66 13.28
CA GLY A 109 -1.65 0.57 12.22
C GLY A 109 -1.66 -0.73 11.43
N ALA A 110 -0.59 -1.53 11.48
CA ALA A 110 -0.56 -2.86 10.87
C ALA A 110 -1.64 -3.80 11.43
N SER A 111 -2.17 -3.51 12.62
CA SER A 111 -3.34 -4.16 13.20
C SER A 111 -4.54 -4.21 12.26
N VAL A 112 -4.72 -3.16 11.44
CA VAL A 112 -5.82 -3.07 10.47
C VAL A 112 -5.72 -4.16 9.41
N GLN A 113 -4.50 -4.46 8.93
CA GLN A 113 -4.31 -5.50 7.92
C GLN A 113 -4.69 -6.87 8.45
N SER A 114 -4.28 -7.18 9.69
CA SER A 114 -4.61 -8.44 10.36
C SER A 114 -6.10 -8.53 10.70
N ALA A 115 -6.65 -7.54 11.40
CA ALA A 115 -8.03 -7.57 11.90
C ALA A 115 -9.06 -7.51 10.77
N SER A 116 -8.94 -6.55 9.82
CA SER A 116 -9.93 -6.43 8.75
C SER A 116 -9.87 -7.57 7.73
N GLY A 117 -8.68 -8.15 7.49
CA GLY A 117 -8.54 -9.35 6.67
C GLY A 117 -9.25 -10.56 7.28
N ARG A 118 -9.04 -10.79 8.58
CA ARG A 118 -9.72 -11.86 9.33
C ARG A 118 -11.23 -11.67 9.37
N ALA A 119 -11.72 -10.46 9.61
CA ALA A 119 -13.14 -10.17 9.61
C ALA A 119 -13.80 -10.60 8.29
N VAL A 120 -13.17 -10.34 7.14
CA VAL A 120 -13.66 -10.85 5.84
C VAL A 120 -13.72 -12.38 5.83
N MET A 121 -12.67 -13.05 6.33
CA MET A 121 -12.62 -14.53 6.34
C MET A 121 -13.69 -15.16 7.24
N HIS A 122 -14.13 -14.46 8.30
CA HIS A 122 -15.14 -14.96 9.25
C HIS A 122 -16.58 -14.65 8.80
N TRP A 123 -16.81 -13.53 8.10
CA TRP A 123 -18.14 -13.06 7.73
C TRP A 123 -18.58 -13.47 6.32
N PHE A 124 -17.65 -13.85 5.45
CA PHE A 124 -17.96 -14.21 4.06
C PHE A 124 -17.68 -15.68 3.79
N ASP A 125 -18.59 -16.32 3.06
CA ASP A 125 -18.42 -17.68 2.60
C ASP A 125 -17.28 -17.79 1.58
N ALA A 126 -16.71 -18.99 1.42
CA ALA A 126 -15.57 -19.23 0.54
C ALA A 126 -15.77 -18.72 -0.89
N SER A 127 -17.01 -18.80 -1.41
CA SER A 127 -17.38 -18.32 -2.75
C SER A 127 -17.37 -16.80 -2.91
N GLU A 128 -17.53 -16.04 -1.82
CA GLU A 128 -17.63 -14.57 -1.83
C GLU A 128 -16.38 -13.86 -1.26
N ARG A 129 -15.47 -14.61 -0.61
CA ARG A 129 -14.26 -14.04 0.01
C ARG A 129 -13.37 -13.29 -0.97
N GLY A 130 -13.26 -13.78 -2.21
CA GLY A 130 -12.49 -13.13 -3.26
C GLY A 130 -13.01 -11.73 -3.57
N LEU A 131 -14.33 -11.58 -3.73
CA LEU A 131 -14.98 -10.29 -3.94
C LEU A 131 -14.79 -9.36 -2.74
N ALA A 132 -15.03 -9.86 -1.52
CA ALA A 132 -14.91 -9.07 -0.31
C ALA A 132 -13.47 -8.57 -0.07
N LEU A 133 -12.46 -9.44 -0.26
CA LEU A 133 -11.05 -9.05 -0.21
C LEU A 133 -10.69 -8.05 -1.33
N GLY A 134 -11.25 -8.22 -2.52
CA GLY A 134 -11.09 -7.28 -3.64
C GLY A 134 -11.61 -5.88 -3.28
N ILE A 135 -12.84 -5.80 -2.73
CA ILE A 135 -13.44 -4.54 -2.25
C ILE A 135 -12.55 -3.94 -1.15
N ARG A 136 -12.15 -4.72 -0.15
CA ARG A 136 -11.25 -4.25 0.90
C ARG A 136 -9.95 -3.68 0.36
N GLN A 137 -9.38 -4.26 -0.68
CA GLN A 137 -8.12 -3.79 -1.27
C GLN A 137 -8.27 -2.48 -2.06
N THR A 138 -9.47 -2.07 -2.45
CA THR A 138 -9.70 -0.74 -3.02
C THR A 138 -9.49 0.38 -2.00
N ALA A 139 -9.52 0.06 -0.70
CA ALA A 139 -9.22 1.00 0.37
C ALA A 139 -7.85 1.67 0.21
N VAL A 140 -6.86 0.95 -0.33
CA VAL A 140 -5.49 1.46 -0.50
C VAL A 140 -5.45 2.69 -1.41
N PRO A 141 -5.90 2.63 -2.67
CA PRO A 141 -5.95 3.82 -3.51
C PRO A 141 -7.02 4.85 -3.07
N ILE A 142 -8.10 4.44 -2.41
CA ILE A 142 -9.10 5.39 -1.86
C ILE A 142 -8.46 6.26 -0.78
N GLY A 143 -7.67 5.69 0.13
CA GLY A 143 -6.93 6.45 1.14
C GLY A 143 -5.92 7.42 0.52
N GLY A 144 -5.20 6.97 -0.51
CA GLY A 144 -4.27 7.82 -1.27
C GLY A 144 -4.99 8.96 -2.01
N PHE A 145 -6.12 8.68 -2.64
CA PHE A 145 -6.94 9.68 -3.31
C PHE A 145 -7.43 10.76 -2.34
N ALA A 146 -8.01 10.35 -1.20
CA ALA A 146 -8.46 11.27 -0.17
C ALA A 146 -7.33 12.14 0.37
N ALA A 147 -6.18 11.54 0.70
CA ALA A 147 -4.98 12.27 1.14
C ALA A 147 -4.51 13.29 0.10
N SER A 148 -4.48 12.91 -1.19
CA SER A 148 -4.03 13.78 -2.28
C SER A 148 -4.93 15.00 -2.49
N LEU A 149 -6.23 14.87 -2.25
CA LEU A 149 -7.17 15.99 -2.38
C LEU A 149 -7.20 16.90 -1.14
N THR A 150 -7.02 16.35 0.05
CA THR A 150 -7.26 17.11 1.29
C THR A 150 -5.98 17.68 1.89
N LEU A 151 -4.88 16.92 1.93
CA LEU A 151 -3.67 17.32 2.65
C LEU A 151 -2.98 18.55 2.11
N PRO A 152 -2.92 18.84 0.79
CA PRO A 152 -2.31 20.08 0.32
C PRO A 152 -3.00 21.33 0.84
N HIS A 153 -4.35 21.31 0.90
CA HIS A 153 -5.13 22.44 1.44
C HIS A 153 -4.94 22.58 2.94
N ILE A 154 -4.91 21.47 3.68
CA ILE A 154 -4.69 21.47 5.12
C ILE A 154 -3.27 21.97 5.45
N ALA A 155 -2.27 21.51 4.72
CA ALA A 155 -0.88 21.92 4.91
C ALA A 155 -0.66 23.40 4.51
N ALA A 156 -1.34 23.89 3.48
CA ALA A 156 -1.30 25.30 3.10
C ALA A 156 -1.86 26.23 4.20
N ALA A 157 -2.84 25.76 4.97
CA ALA A 157 -3.48 26.53 6.05
C ALA A 157 -2.68 26.53 7.36
N GLY A 158 -1.92 25.46 7.66
CA GLY A 158 -1.28 25.32 8.98
C GLY A 158 0.00 24.48 9.00
N GLY A 159 0.69 24.33 7.86
CA GLY A 159 1.95 23.59 7.74
C GLY A 159 1.77 22.07 7.80
N THR A 160 2.90 21.35 7.78
CA THR A 160 2.93 19.89 7.79
C THR A 160 2.34 19.29 9.05
N ALA A 161 2.46 19.99 10.19
CA ALA A 161 1.89 19.60 11.46
C ALA A 161 0.35 19.39 11.38
N TRP A 162 -0.36 20.28 10.68
CA TRP A 162 -1.81 20.12 10.48
C TRP A 162 -2.14 18.93 9.58
N GLY A 163 -1.33 18.67 8.57
CA GLY A 163 -1.46 17.46 7.74
C GLY A 163 -1.32 16.17 8.56
N LEU A 164 -0.30 16.10 9.43
CA LEU A 164 -0.08 14.96 10.32
C LEU A 164 -1.21 14.81 11.35
N ARG A 165 -1.72 15.92 11.92
CA ARG A 165 -2.88 15.90 12.81
C ARG A 165 -4.13 15.40 12.10
N ALA A 166 -4.39 15.82 10.87
CA ALA A 166 -5.53 15.37 10.08
C ALA A 166 -5.48 13.85 9.83
N LEU A 167 -4.30 13.31 9.48
CA LEU A 167 -4.08 11.87 9.35
C LEU A 167 -4.30 11.16 10.69
N GLY A 168 -3.79 11.69 11.79
CA GLY A 168 -3.98 11.15 13.13
C GLY A 168 -5.45 11.11 13.56
N LEU A 169 -6.17 12.20 13.33
CA LEU A 169 -7.61 12.29 13.61
C LEU A 169 -8.43 11.32 12.75
N SER A 170 -8.08 11.14 11.48
CA SER A 170 -8.74 10.16 10.62
C SER A 170 -8.58 8.73 11.16
N CYS A 171 -7.43 8.39 11.72
CA CYS A 171 -7.18 7.11 12.38
C CYS A 171 -8.05 6.96 13.65
N PHE A 172 -8.18 7.99 14.48
CA PHE A 172 -9.04 7.96 15.66
C PHE A 172 -10.51 7.79 15.29
N VAL A 173 -11.01 8.55 14.31
CA VAL A 173 -12.39 8.44 13.85
C VAL A 173 -12.66 7.01 13.37
N THR A 174 -11.78 6.46 12.55
CA THR A 174 -11.96 5.10 12.02
C THR A 174 -11.70 4.02 13.07
N ALA A 175 -10.89 4.28 14.11
CA ALA A 175 -10.76 3.41 15.28
C ALA A 175 -12.09 3.30 16.03
N ILE A 176 -12.74 4.43 16.32
CA ILE A 176 -14.03 4.49 17.01
C ILE A 176 -15.12 3.81 16.16
N VAL A 177 -15.23 4.18 14.87
CA VAL A 177 -16.20 3.58 13.95
C VAL A 177 -15.97 2.08 13.79
N GLY A 178 -14.73 1.65 13.63
CA GLY A 178 -14.36 0.24 13.56
C GLY A 178 -14.70 -0.49 14.84
N ALA A 179 -14.32 0.04 16.00
CA ALA A 179 -14.66 -0.55 17.30
C ALA A 179 -16.17 -0.59 17.56
N ALA A 180 -16.96 0.34 17.04
CA ALA A 180 -18.42 0.35 17.17
C ALA A 180 -19.10 -0.66 16.24
N LEU A 181 -18.64 -0.74 14.98
CA LEU A 181 -19.32 -1.49 13.92
C LEU A 181 -18.75 -2.89 13.67
N LEU A 182 -17.48 -3.17 14.00
CA LEU A 182 -16.96 -4.52 13.88
C LEU A 182 -17.58 -5.41 14.95
N ARG A 183 -18.06 -6.56 14.51
CA ARG A 183 -18.51 -7.66 15.38
C ARG A 183 -17.69 -8.90 15.04
N GLU A 184 -17.40 -9.71 16.02
CA GLU A 184 -16.75 -10.99 15.79
C GLU A 184 -17.66 -11.88 14.96
N GLY A 185 -17.10 -12.42 13.88
CA GLY A 185 -17.81 -13.39 13.05
C GLY A 185 -17.76 -14.81 13.62
N PRO A 186 -18.54 -15.75 13.06
CA PRO A 186 -18.44 -17.15 13.42
C PRO A 186 -17.00 -17.66 13.21
N ARG A 187 -16.41 -18.29 14.23
CA ARG A 187 -15.06 -18.84 14.11
C ARG A 187 -15.07 -19.99 13.09
N PRO A 188 -14.16 -20.02 12.11
CA PRO A 188 -14.06 -21.14 11.19
C PRO A 188 -13.72 -22.42 11.95
N VAL A 189 -14.42 -23.50 11.60
CA VAL A 189 -14.05 -24.84 12.09
C VAL A 189 -12.68 -25.19 11.45
N PRO A 190 -11.68 -25.64 12.24
CA PRO A 190 -10.41 -26.07 11.69
C PRO A 190 -10.61 -27.18 10.68
N SER A 191 -10.17 -26.97 9.42
CA SER A 191 -10.21 -28.00 8.39
C SER A 191 -8.97 -28.88 8.51
N ALA A 192 -9.18 -30.19 8.69
CA ALA A 192 -8.15 -31.20 8.92
C ALA A 192 -7.50 -31.73 7.62
N THR A 193 -7.28 -30.92 6.60
CA THR A 193 -6.68 -31.38 5.34
C THR A 193 -5.15 -31.31 5.41
N PRO A 194 -4.42 -32.45 5.27
CA PRO A 194 -2.96 -32.46 5.18
C PRO A 194 -2.52 -31.84 3.86
N SER A 195 -1.82 -30.74 3.89
CA SER A 195 -1.20 -30.14 2.71
C SER A 195 0.18 -29.56 3.10
N ILE A 196 1.06 -29.36 2.12
CA ILE A 196 2.38 -28.77 2.36
C ILE A 196 2.22 -27.41 3.04
N PRO A 197 2.93 -27.13 4.16
CA PRO A 197 2.87 -25.81 4.78
C PRO A 197 3.26 -24.72 3.77
N PRO A 198 2.50 -23.63 3.62
CA PRO A 198 2.79 -22.58 2.65
C PRO A 198 4.21 -22.01 2.74
N LEU A 199 4.80 -22.00 3.94
CA LEU A 199 6.20 -21.60 4.17
C LEU A 199 7.24 -22.55 3.54
N ARG A 200 6.85 -23.78 3.17
CA ARG A 200 7.71 -24.76 2.47
C ARG A 200 7.38 -24.86 0.97
N ASP A 201 6.34 -24.19 0.53
CA ASP A 201 5.94 -24.20 -0.89
C ASP A 201 6.75 -23.18 -1.68
N ARG A 202 7.62 -23.69 -2.56
CA ARG A 202 8.46 -22.88 -3.43
C ARG A 202 7.66 -21.94 -4.33
N ALA A 203 6.48 -22.35 -4.79
CA ALA A 203 5.65 -21.54 -5.69
C ALA A 203 5.14 -20.28 -4.98
N ILE A 204 4.76 -20.39 -3.69
CA ILE A 204 4.32 -19.25 -2.88
C ILE A 204 5.48 -18.27 -2.62
N TRP A 205 6.70 -18.77 -2.38
CA TRP A 205 7.88 -17.91 -2.23
C TRP A 205 8.20 -17.16 -3.54
N ILE A 206 8.20 -17.88 -4.68
CA ILE A 206 8.46 -17.28 -6.00
C ILE A 206 7.41 -16.21 -6.32
N LEU A 207 6.12 -16.52 -6.08
CA LEU A 207 5.03 -15.56 -6.26
C LEU A 207 5.23 -14.32 -5.38
N SER A 208 5.58 -14.52 -4.12
CA SER A 208 5.73 -13.43 -3.15
C SER A 208 6.94 -12.55 -3.47
N VAL A 209 8.08 -13.13 -3.82
CA VAL A 209 9.28 -12.39 -4.26
C VAL A 209 9.02 -11.65 -5.57
N GLY A 210 8.43 -12.32 -6.56
CA GLY A 210 8.06 -11.69 -7.82
C GLY A 210 7.11 -10.49 -7.63
N SER A 211 6.14 -10.64 -6.73
CA SER A 211 5.20 -9.57 -6.36
C SER A 211 5.88 -8.42 -5.61
N ALA A 212 6.84 -8.71 -4.72
CA ALA A 212 7.63 -7.70 -4.02
C ALA A 212 8.48 -6.86 -4.99
N LEU A 213 9.01 -7.49 -6.05
CA LEU A 213 9.70 -6.77 -7.12
C LEU A 213 8.76 -5.88 -7.94
N VAL A 214 7.53 -6.34 -8.21
CA VAL A 214 6.52 -5.51 -8.91
C VAL A 214 6.01 -4.36 -8.04
N LEU A 215 6.11 -4.45 -6.71
CA LEU A 215 5.75 -3.36 -5.80
C LEU A 215 6.74 -2.19 -5.85
N ALA A 216 8.01 -2.43 -6.14
CA ALA A 216 9.06 -1.41 -6.10
C ALA A 216 8.70 -0.13 -6.89
N PRO A 217 8.27 -0.17 -8.17
CA PRO A 217 7.87 1.02 -8.90
C PRO A 217 6.64 1.71 -8.29
N GLN A 218 5.68 0.97 -7.72
CA GLN A 218 4.55 1.58 -7.03
C GLN A 218 5.03 2.45 -5.87
N MET A 219 5.93 1.96 -5.05
CA MET A 219 6.44 2.70 -3.90
C MET A 219 7.32 3.89 -4.30
N CYS A 220 8.16 3.74 -5.32
CA CYS A 220 9.07 4.79 -5.76
C CYS A 220 8.39 5.82 -6.66
N VAL A 221 7.73 5.38 -7.73
CA VAL A 221 7.08 6.29 -8.69
C VAL A 221 5.96 7.06 -8.02
N VAL A 222 5.02 6.35 -7.39
CA VAL A 222 3.85 6.98 -6.73
C VAL A 222 4.29 7.79 -5.52
N GLY A 223 5.23 7.27 -4.72
CA GLY A 223 5.75 7.93 -3.52
C GLY A 223 6.50 9.24 -3.81
N PHE A 224 7.18 9.35 -4.95
CA PHE A 224 7.96 10.53 -5.29
C PHE A 224 7.34 11.42 -6.38
N THR A 225 6.18 11.05 -6.94
CA THR A 225 5.52 11.83 -8.01
C THR A 225 5.28 13.28 -7.59
N VAL A 226 4.72 13.52 -6.40
CA VAL A 226 4.41 14.87 -5.91
C VAL A 226 5.68 15.69 -5.76
N LEU A 227 6.70 15.12 -5.11
CA LEU A 227 7.99 15.77 -4.90
C LEU A 227 8.69 16.09 -6.23
N PHE A 228 8.72 15.13 -7.17
CA PHE A 228 9.32 15.33 -8.48
C PHE A 228 8.63 16.46 -9.28
N LEU A 229 7.29 16.44 -9.33
CA LEU A 229 6.52 17.44 -10.06
C LEU A 229 6.66 18.82 -9.44
N HIS A 230 6.75 18.89 -8.11
CA HIS A 230 6.98 20.16 -7.40
C HIS A 230 8.39 20.69 -7.62
N ASP A 231 9.42 19.92 -7.27
CA ASP A 231 10.80 20.38 -7.22
C ASP A 231 11.45 20.55 -8.61
N ARG A 232 11.08 19.71 -9.58
CA ARG A 232 11.74 19.66 -10.88
C ARG A 232 10.90 20.22 -12.02
N ARG A 233 9.58 20.25 -11.84
CA ARG A 233 8.64 20.71 -12.88
C ARG A 233 7.91 22.00 -12.51
N GLY A 234 8.14 22.53 -11.30
CA GLY A 234 7.60 23.81 -10.84
C GLY A 234 6.10 23.83 -10.59
N LEU A 235 5.44 22.63 -10.46
CA LEU A 235 4.03 22.59 -10.13
C LEU A 235 3.84 23.00 -8.65
N SER A 236 2.72 23.67 -8.36
CA SER A 236 2.33 23.85 -6.96
C SER A 236 2.09 22.49 -6.28
N ALA A 237 2.27 22.42 -4.97
CA ALA A 237 2.03 21.20 -4.20
C ALA A 237 0.62 20.64 -4.44
N GLY A 238 -0.39 21.52 -4.54
CA GLY A 238 -1.77 21.12 -4.85
C GLY A 238 -1.92 20.53 -6.26
N ALA A 239 -1.30 21.15 -7.29
CA ALA A 239 -1.33 20.62 -8.66
C ALA A 239 -0.61 19.28 -8.77
N ALA A 240 0.54 19.13 -8.14
CA ALA A 240 1.28 17.86 -8.09
C ALA A 240 0.50 16.77 -7.37
N ALA A 241 -0.16 17.10 -6.26
CA ALA A 241 -1.02 16.16 -5.54
C ALA A 241 -2.31 15.79 -6.32
N ALA A 242 -2.86 16.72 -7.12
CA ALA A 242 -3.97 16.41 -8.02
C ALA A 242 -3.58 15.37 -9.08
N VAL A 243 -2.36 15.42 -9.62
CA VAL A 243 -1.84 14.35 -10.50
C VAL A 243 -1.81 13.02 -9.77
N LEU A 244 -1.36 12.98 -8.52
CA LEU A 244 -1.37 11.76 -7.72
C LEU A 244 -2.80 11.28 -7.44
N ALA A 245 -3.76 12.18 -7.21
CA ALA A 245 -5.18 11.81 -7.08
C ALA A 245 -5.70 11.11 -8.34
N VAL A 246 -5.36 11.62 -9.54
CA VAL A 246 -5.71 10.97 -10.82
C VAL A 246 -5.08 9.59 -10.91
N VAL A 247 -3.80 9.44 -10.54
CA VAL A 247 -3.11 8.13 -10.47
C VAL A 247 -3.88 7.15 -9.57
N GLN A 248 -4.31 7.59 -8.39
CA GLN A 248 -5.05 6.76 -7.45
C GLN A 248 -6.43 6.34 -8.00
N ALA A 249 -7.17 7.29 -8.59
CA ALA A 249 -8.48 7.01 -9.18
C ALA A 249 -8.38 6.01 -10.35
N LEU A 250 -7.43 6.24 -11.26
CA LEU A 250 -7.17 5.31 -12.36
C LEU A 250 -6.61 3.97 -11.86
N GLY A 251 -5.86 3.97 -10.76
CA GLY A 251 -5.38 2.76 -10.08
C GLY A 251 -6.53 1.86 -9.61
N VAL A 252 -7.63 2.44 -9.10
CA VAL A 252 -8.86 1.67 -8.77
C VAL A 252 -9.43 1.02 -10.03
N ALA A 253 -9.61 1.80 -11.10
CA ALA A 253 -10.15 1.29 -12.36
C ALA A 253 -9.27 0.21 -12.97
N ALA A 254 -7.95 0.42 -13.00
CA ALA A 254 -6.96 -0.54 -13.48
C ALA A 254 -6.98 -1.85 -12.68
N ARG A 255 -7.16 -1.78 -11.36
CA ARG A 255 -7.27 -2.95 -10.47
C ARG A 255 -8.51 -3.78 -10.79
N ILE A 256 -9.66 -3.14 -10.98
CA ILE A 256 -10.91 -3.81 -11.36
C ILE A 256 -10.77 -4.44 -12.76
N ALA A 257 -10.21 -3.70 -13.70
CA ALA A 257 -9.97 -4.18 -15.06
C ALA A 257 -9.03 -5.39 -15.08
N ALA A 258 -7.93 -5.35 -14.31
CA ALA A 258 -6.99 -6.45 -14.18
C ALA A 258 -7.65 -7.71 -13.59
N GLY A 259 -8.49 -7.56 -12.57
CA GLY A 259 -9.27 -8.66 -11.99
C GLY A 259 -10.16 -9.33 -13.03
N ARG A 260 -10.98 -8.54 -13.75
CA ARG A 260 -11.87 -9.03 -14.80
C ARG A 260 -11.10 -9.70 -15.95
N TRP A 261 -9.95 -9.14 -16.32
CA TRP A 261 -9.10 -9.73 -17.35
C TRP A 261 -8.55 -11.09 -16.91
N SER A 262 -8.08 -11.18 -15.67
CA SER A 262 -7.61 -12.42 -15.05
C SER A 262 -8.72 -13.51 -15.04
N ASP A 263 -9.95 -13.14 -14.68
CA ASP A 263 -11.08 -14.08 -14.68
C ASP A 263 -11.39 -14.60 -16.08
N ARG A 264 -11.37 -13.75 -17.10
CA ARG A 264 -11.56 -14.14 -18.51
C ARG A 264 -10.44 -15.07 -19.01
N MET A 265 -9.22 -14.82 -18.58
CA MET A 265 -8.07 -15.66 -18.95
C MET A 265 -8.01 -16.97 -18.16
N ARG A 266 -8.83 -17.14 -17.12
CA ARG A 266 -8.78 -18.27 -16.17
C ARG A 266 -7.36 -18.53 -15.65
N SER A 267 -6.61 -17.47 -15.40
CA SER A 267 -5.22 -17.49 -14.96
C SER A 267 -4.95 -16.26 -14.10
N ARG A 268 -4.19 -16.42 -13.02
CA ARG A 268 -3.77 -15.30 -12.17
C ARG A 268 -2.36 -14.83 -12.53
N VAL A 269 -1.49 -15.76 -12.83
CA VAL A 269 -0.05 -15.49 -13.02
C VAL A 269 0.24 -14.89 -14.40
N ARG A 270 -0.41 -15.35 -15.46
CA ARG A 270 -0.18 -14.82 -16.82
C ARG A 270 -0.52 -13.33 -16.94
N PRO A 271 -1.71 -12.84 -16.49
CA PRO A 271 -2.00 -11.40 -16.48
C PRO A 271 -1.04 -10.64 -15.57
N LEU A 272 -0.72 -11.17 -14.38
CA LEU A 272 0.23 -10.56 -13.45
C LEU A 272 1.60 -10.33 -14.12
N ARG A 273 2.12 -11.31 -14.83
CA ARG A 273 3.36 -11.21 -15.60
C ARG A 273 3.28 -10.15 -16.71
N ARG A 274 2.19 -10.11 -17.48
CA ARG A 274 2.00 -9.10 -18.53
C ARG A 274 1.94 -7.70 -17.93
N ILE A 275 1.22 -7.53 -16.83
CA ILE A 275 1.16 -6.25 -16.09
C ILE A 275 2.56 -5.84 -15.63
N ALA A 276 3.35 -6.76 -15.04
CA ALA A 276 4.72 -6.47 -14.62
C ALA A 276 5.59 -5.95 -15.77
N LEU A 277 5.52 -6.60 -16.94
CA LEU A 277 6.26 -6.16 -18.12
C LEU A 277 5.78 -4.78 -18.62
N THR A 278 4.46 -4.56 -18.64
CA THR A 278 3.90 -3.26 -19.06
C THR A 278 4.27 -2.15 -18.07
N ILE A 279 4.28 -2.42 -16.76
CA ILE A 279 4.77 -1.46 -15.74
C ILE A 279 6.22 -1.09 -16.04
N SER A 280 7.09 -2.09 -16.27
CA SER A 280 8.49 -1.84 -16.61
C SER A 280 8.62 -0.89 -17.82
N ALA A 281 7.91 -1.19 -18.91
CA ALA A 281 7.92 -0.38 -20.12
C ALA A 281 7.40 1.05 -19.87
N LEU A 282 6.28 1.21 -19.17
CA LEU A 282 5.71 2.53 -18.88
C LEU A 282 6.58 3.36 -17.94
N VAL A 283 7.21 2.74 -16.94
CA VAL A 283 8.17 3.46 -16.07
C VAL A 283 9.40 3.88 -16.84
N ALA A 284 9.91 3.04 -17.77
CA ALA A 284 11.03 3.42 -18.65
C ALA A 284 10.64 4.55 -19.61
N VAL A 285 9.44 4.53 -20.19
CA VAL A 285 8.91 5.63 -21.00
C VAL A 285 8.77 6.91 -20.18
N ALA A 286 8.21 6.83 -18.97
CA ALA A 286 8.14 7.97 -18.07
C ALA A 286 9.53 8.51 -17.74
N ALA A 287 10.53 7.63 -17.49
CA ALA A 287 11.91 8.04 -17.28
C ALA A 287 12.48 8.82 -18.48
N ALA A 288 12.26 8.35 -19.70
CA ALA A 288 12.71 9.05 -20.91
C ALA A 288 12.05 10.42 -21.10
N LEU A 289 10.82 10.57 -20.61
CA LEU A 289 10.01 11.79 -20.74
C LEU A 289 10.14 12.76 -19.55
N LEU A 290 10.97 12.48 -18.53
CA LEU A 290 11.07 13.32 -17.33
C LEU A 290 11.43 14.78 -17.63
N SER A 291 12.18 15.04 -18.70
CA SER A 291 12.54 16.40 -19.15
C SER A 291 11.63 16.93 -20.27
N ALA A 292 10.70 16.12 -20.78
CA ALA A 292 9.79 16.51 -21.85
C ALA A 292 8.72 17.54 -21.36
N PRO A 293 8.03 18.25 -22.26
CA PRO A 293 6.91 19.11 -21.89
C PRO A 293 5.84 18.34 -21.08
N LEU A 294 5.18 19.04 -20.16
CA LEU A 294 4.18 18.44 -19.25
C LEU A 294 3.07 17.65 -19.99
N PRO A 295 2.53 18.09 -21.14
CA PRO A 295 1.52 17.32 -21.88
C PRO A 295 1.96 15.93 -22.32
N LEU A 296 3.27 15.67 -22.47
CA LEU A 296 3.82 14.36 -22.80
C LEU A 296 4.19 13.57 -21.54
N LEU A 297 4.77 14.25 -20.55
CA LEU A 297 5.21 13.64 -19.31
C LEU A 297 4.03 13.15 -18.46
N LEU A 298 3.00 13.99 -18.24
CA LEU A 298 1.92 13.69 -17.30
C LEU A 298 1.13 12.41 -17.67
N PRO A 299 0.71 12.18 -18.93
CA PRO A 299 0.07 10.93 -19.31
C PRO A 299 0.96 9.71 -19.06
N ALA A 300 2.24 9.77 -19.37
CA ALA A 300 3.18 8.66 -19.15
C ALA A 300 3.33 8.35 -17.65
N LEU A 301 3.51 9.39 -16.84
CA LEU A 301 3.68 9.26 -15.39
C LEU A 301 2.39 8.74 -14.73
N VAL A 302 1.24 9.25 -15.14
CA VAL A 302 -0.08 8.83 -14.65
C VAL A 302 -0.35 7.37 -15.01
N LEU A 303 -0.10 6.96 -16.25
CA LEU A 303 -0.30 5.57 -16.67
C LEU A 303 0.66 4.62 -15.95
N ALA A 304 1.95 4.99 -15.83
CA ALA A 304 2.93 4.20 -15.07
C ALA A 304 2.51 4.02 -13.61
N GLY A 305 2.10 5.11 -12.95
CA GLY A 305 1.64 5.08 -11.56
C GLY A 305 0.37 4.27 -11.38
N ALA A 306 -0.66 4.51 -12.21
CA ALA A 306 -1.94 3.82 -12.12
C ALA A 306 -1.81 2.30 -12.37
N LEU A 307 -1.06 1.91 -13.42
CA LEU A 307 -0.85 0.49 -13.70
C LEU A 307 -0.02 -0.19 -12.61
N SER A 308 0.93 0.53 -11.99
CA SER A 308 1.69 0.02 -10.85
C SER A 308 0.82 -0.36 -9.64
N MET A 309 -0.43 0.08 -9.59
CA MET A 309 -1.39 -0.24 -8.53
C MET A 309 -2.35 -1.39 -8.88
N SER A 310 -2.33 -1.91 -10.12
CA SER A 310 -3.36 -2.83 -10.63
C SER A 310 -3.18 -4.29 -10.24
N TRP A 311 -1.98 -4.74 -9.93
CA TRP A 311 -1.56 -6.14 -9.84
C TRP A 311 -1.86 -6.82 -8.50
N ASN A 312 -2.01 -6.06 -7.41
CA ASN A 312 -2.10 -6.59 -6.04
C ASN A 312 -3.21 -7.64 -5.86
N GLY A 313 -4.41 -7.38 -6.43
CA GLY A 313 -5.54 -8.31 -6.33
C GLY A 313 -5.25 -9.67 -6.99
N LEU A 314 -4.59 -9.67 -8.15
CA LEU A 314 -4.20 -10.89 -8.86
C LEU A 314 -3.20 -11.70 -8.04
N SER A 315 -2.22 -11.01 -7.46
CA SER A 315 -1.16 -11.63 -6.67
C SER A 315 -1.73 -12.29 -5.41
N PHE A 316 -2.65 -11.62 -4.71
CA PHE A 316 -3.32 -12.22 -3.55
C PHE A 316 -4.22 -13.40 -3.94
N ALA A 317 -4.97 -13.30 -5.05
CA ALA A 317 -5.79 -14.39 -5.54
C ALA A 317 -4.92 -15.60 -5.91
N ALA A 318 -3.78 -15.39 -6.58
CA ALA A 318 -2.83 -16.46 -6.89
C ALA A 318 -2.28 -17.13 -5.62
N ALA A 319 -1.94 -16.35 -4.58
CA ALA A 319 -1.46 -16.91 -3.33
C ALA A 319 -2.52 -17.79 -2.62
N VAL A 320 -3.80 -17.37 -2.66
CA VAL A 320 -4.92 -18.13 -2.12
C VAL A 320 -5.14 -19.42 -2.91
N GLU A 321 -5.11 -19.36 -4.25
CA GLU A 321 -5.30 -20.51 -5.11
C GLU A 321 -4.17 -21.54 -4.95
N LEU A 322 -2.91 -21.10 -4.87
CA LEU A 322 -1.75 -21.97 -4.66
C LEU A 322 -1.75 -22.64 -3.26
N ALA A 323 -2.08 -21.87 -2.21
CA ALA A 323 -2.08 -22.40 -0.85
C ALA A 323 -3.29 -23.29 -0.52
N GLY A 324 -4.36 -23.21 -1.32
CA GLY A 324 -5.66 -23.72 -0.99
C GLY A 324 -6.37 -22.91 0.10
N HIS A 325 -7.70 -22.99 0.13
CA HIS A 325 -8.53 -22.15 1.00
C HIS A 325 -8.21 -22.28 2.50
N ALA A 326 -7.84 -23.47 2.95
CA ALA A 326 -7.56 -23.74 4.39
C ALA A 326 -6.28 -23.06 4.90
N ARG A 327 -5.35 -22.69 4.03
CA ARG A 327 -4.04 -22.10 4.38
C ARG A 327 -3.76 -20.76 3.73
N SER A 328 -4.75 -20.18 3.11
CA SER A 328 -4.65 -18.87 2.42
C SER A 328 -4.15 -17.75 3.34
N GLY A 329 -4.49 -17.78 4.63
CA GLY A 329 -4.04 -16.79 5.61
C GLY A 329 -2.52 -16.75 5.78
N VAL A 330 -1.87 -17.93 5.85
CA VAL A 330 -0.40 -18.02 5.98
C VAL A 330 0.29 -17.56 4.69
N ALA A 331 -0.26 -17.93 3.52
CA ALA A 331 0.30 -17.53 2.22
C ALA A 331 0.20 -16.00 2.03
N ILE A 332 -0.96 -15.42 2.35
CA ILE A 332 -1.16 -13.96 2.32
C ILE A 332 -0.23 -13.26 3.33
N GLY A 333 -0.07 -13.83 4.53
CA GLY A 333 0.82 -13.30 5.55
C GLY A 333 2.28 -13.24 5.09
N LEU A 334 2.81 -14.34 4.52
CA LEU A 334 4.15 -14.37 3.94
C LEU A 334 4.29 -13.33 2.83
N GLN A 335 3.33 -13.29 1.91
CA GLN A 335 3.34 -12.34 0.81
C GLN A 335 3.33 -10.89 1.30
N GLN A 336 2.45 -10.55 2.25
CA GLN A 336 2.39 -9.21 2.84
C GLN A 336 3.69 -8.81 3.55
N THR A 337 4.35 -9.75 4.22
CA THR A 337 5.65 -9.50 4.86
C THR A 337 6.70 -9.10 3.83
N LEU A 338 6.80 -9.84 2.70
CA LEU A 338 7.75 -9.51 1.64
C LEU A 338 7.39 -8.22 0.91
N LEU A 339 6.10 -7.97 0.67
CA LEU A 339 5.63 -6.72 0.08
C LEU A 339 5.95 -5.52 0.97
N ASN A 340 5.63 -5.58 2.25
CA ASN A 340 5.92 -4.50 3.19
C ASN A 340 7.43 -4.31 3.37
N GLY A 341 8.23 -5.39 3.34
CA GLY A 341 9.69 -5.32 3.34
C GLY A 341 10.23 -4.55 2.13
N SER A 342 9.74 -4.84 0.92
CA SER A 342 10.07 -4.07 -0.28
C SER A 342 9.66 -2.60 -0.13
N GLY A 343 8.44 -2.33 0.34
CA GLY A 343 7.95 -0.98 0.59
C GLY A 343 8.73 -0.22 1.66
N ALA A 344 9.29 -0.91 2.64
CA ALA A 344 10.12 -0.33 3.70
C ALA A 344 11.53 0.06 3.22
N ILE A 345 12.04 -0.60 2.19
CA ILE A 345 13.42 -0.41 1.72
C ILE A 345 13.49 0.47 0.48
N MET A 346 12.60 0.23 -0.49
CA MET A 346 12.73 0.80 -1.83
C MET A 346 12.66 2.33 -1.90
N PRO A 347 11.77 3.05 -1.15
CA PRO A 347 11.74 4.50 -1.22
C PRO A 347 13.02 5.16 -0.71
N GLY A 348 13.63 4.61 0.35
CA GLY A 348 14.91 5.10 0.87
C GLY A 348 16.05 4.93 -0.14
N LEU A 349 16.18 3.73 -0.71
CA LEU A 349 17.18 3.44 -1.76
C LEU A 349 16.98 4.31 -2.99
N PHE A 350 15.73 4.48 -3.44
CA PHE A 350 15.39 5.34 -4.57
C PHE A 350 15.79 6.79 -4.32
N GLY A 351 15.44 7.33 -3.15
CA GLY A 351 15.78 8.71 -2.78
C GLY A 351 17.29 8.94 -2.72
N VAL A 352 18.05 7.99 -2.18
CA VAL A 352 19.52 8.04 -2.18
C VAL A 352 20.06 7.98 -3.61
N LEU A 353 19.60 7.03 -4.43
CA LEU A 353 20.05 6.88 -5.83
C LEU A 353 19.77 8.15 -6.63
N VAL A 354 18.58 8.74 -6.52
CA VAL A 354 18.24 9.99 -7.20
C VAL A 354 19.11 11.14 -6.70
N GLY A 355 19.38 11.21 -5.40
CA GLY A 355 20.22 12.25 -4.80
C GLY A 355 21.69 12.19 -5.24
N LEU A 356 22.22 10.98 -5.44
CA LEU A 356 23.60 10.76 -5.90
C LEU A 356 23.76 10.85 -7.42
N THR A 357 22.68 10.68 -8.20
CA THR A 357 22.73 10.61 -9.67
C THR A 357 21.75 11.58 -10.32
N SER A 358 20.58 11.07 -10.71
CA SER A 358 19.50 11.86 -11.29
C SER A 358 18.16 11.16 -11.20
N TRP A 359 17.06 11.90 -11.40
CA TRP A 359 15.72 11.34 -11.51
C TRP A 359 15.60 10.32 -12.66
N HIS A 360 16.26 10.55 -13.80
CA HIS A 360 16.27 9.63 -14.95
C HIS A 360 16.86 8.27 -14.53
N VAL A 361 18.03 8.29 -13.89
CA VAL A 361 18.70 7.06 -13.41
C VAL A 361 17.82 6.34 -12.37
N GLY A 362 17.21 7.08 -11.41
CA GLY A 362 16.33 6.51 -10.43
C GLY A 362 15.13 5.79 -11.05
N PHE A 363 14.41 6.45 -11.97
CA PHE A 363 13.26 5.85 -12.66
C PHE A 363 13.65 4.66 -13.54
N LEU A 364 14.77 4.73 -14.28
CA LEU A 364 15.26 3.61 -15.08
C LEU A 364 15.66 2.40 -14.21
N ALA A 365 16.34 2.66 -13.10
CA ALA A 365 16.70 1.59 -12.16
C ALA A 365 15.46 0.90 -11.60
N VAL A 366 14.43 1.66 -11.23
CA VAL A 366 13.18 1.11 -10.71
C VAL A 366 12.40 0.34 -11.79
N ALA A 367 12.50 0.70 -13.06
CA ALA A 367 11.89 -0.04 -14.16
C ALA A 367 12.42 -1.48 -14.29
N LEU A 368 13.64 -1.74 -13.83
CA LEU A 368 14.24 -3.09 -13.85
C LEU A 368 13.58 -4.06 -12.86
N PHE A 369 13.01 -3.57 -11.76
CA PHE A 369 12.39 -4.43 -10.75
C PHE A 369 11.18 -5.21 -11.28
N PRO A 370 10.16 -4.58 -11.91
CA PRO A 370 9.05 -5.35 -12.47
C PRO A 370 9.48 -6.23 -13.65
N LEU A 371 10.54 -5.89 -14.38
CA LEU A 371 11.14 -6.76 -15.39
C LEU A 371 11.73 -8.02 -14.74
N ALA A 372 12.47 -7.87 -13.63
CA ALA A 372 12.94 -9.00 -12.84
C ALA A 372 11.76 -9.80 -12.27
N GLY A 373 10.73 -9.13 -11.75
CA GLY A 373 9.50 -9.76 -11.29
C GLY A 373 8.81 -10.60 -12.38
N TRP A 374 8.72 -10.08 -13.60
CA TRP A 374 8.20 -10.82 -14.76
C TRP A 374 8.98 -12.13 -15.01
N ARG A 375 10.31 -12.11 -14.90
CA ARG A 375 11.16 -13.31 -15.03
C ARG A 375 10.96 -14.28 -13.88
N VAL A 376 10.96 -13.80 -12.65
CA VAL A 376 10.76 -14.62 -11.43
C VAL A 376 9.38 -15.31 -11.48
N LEU A 377 8.33 -14.58 -11.80
CA LEU A 377 6.96 -15.10 -11.90
C LEU A 377 6.80 -16.14 -13.03
N ALA A 378 7.74 -16.24 -13.98
CA ALA A 378 7.70 -17.28 -15.01
C ALA A 378 7.86 -18.70 -14.46
N ALA A 379 8.44 -18.85 -13.29
CA ALA A 379 8.63 -20.14 -12.63
C ALA A 379 7.38 -20.62 -11.85
N VAL A 380 6.35 -19.78 -11.70
CA VAL A 380 5.06 -20.16 -11.12
C VAL A 380 4.19 -20.74 -12.23
N LYS A 381 3.77 -21.99 -12.08
CA LYS A 381 2.81 -22.63 -13.00
C LYS A 381 1.39 -22.17 -12.63
N ASP A 382 0.59 -21.83 -13.65
CA ASP A 382 -0.86 -21.57 -13.53
C ASP A 382 -1.62 -22.87 -13.36
#